data_d88710cdc50d81da694191568b138d82
#
_entry.id   d88710cdc50d81da694191568b138d82
#
_cell.length_a   1.000
_cell.length_b   1.000
_cell.length_c   1.000
_cell.angle_alpha   90.00
_cell.angle_beta   90.00
_cell.angle_gamma   90.00
#
_symmetry.space_group_name_H-M   'P 1'
#
loop_
_entity.id
_entity.type
_entity.pdbx_description
1 polymer ?
#
loop_
_entity_poly.entity_id
_entity_poly.type
_entity_poly.pdbx_seq_one_letter_code
_entity_poly.pdbx_strand_id
1 'polypeptide(L)'
;MPCLSRDLVEHRLPIKAGFKPYKQPARRFNPSIYDRIKEEINRLLDAGFIRSCHYADWISNIVPIEKKDSGKIHVCIDFRDINKATPKDEYPMPIADMLINEASGHRVISFLDGNAVYNQIFMAEEDTSKTAFVCPGFVGLFEWVVMTFGLKNAGATY
;
A
#
# COMPACT_ATOMS: atom_id res chain seq x y z
N MET A 1 14.09 -1.07 -8.88
CA MET A 1 13.73 0.24 -9.45
C MET A 1 14.04 1.29 -8.41
N PRO A 2 14.76 2.36 -8.69
CA PRO A 2 15.08 3.36 -7.66
C PRO A 2 13.80 4.09 -7.24
N CYS A 3 13.65 4.27 -5.92
CA CYS A 3 12.59 5.13 -5.39
C CYS A 3 12.91 6.61 -5.65
N LEU A 4 11.89 7.45 -5.61
CA LEU A 4 12.07 8.91 -5.62
C LEU A 4 12.80 9.36 -4.34
N SER A 5 13.53 10.48 -4.44
CA SER A 5 14.15 11.05 -3.23
C SER A 5 13.10 11.42 -2.21
N ARG A 6 13.40 11.14 -0.93
CA ARG A 6 12.55 11.55 0.20
C ARG A 6 12.38 13.07 0.30
N ASP A 7 13.39 13.81 -0.15
CA ASP A 7 13.33 15.28 -0.19
C ASP A 7 12.31 15.81 -1.19
N LEU A 8 11.96 15.00 -2.19
CA LEU A 8 10.97 15.37 -3.19
C LEU A 8 9.55 15.11 -2.68
N VAL A 9 9.31 13.90 -2.19
CA VAL A 9 7.98 13.47 -1.74
C VAL A 9 8.06 12.28 -0.79
N GLU A 10 7.24 12.31 0.25
CA GLU A 10 6.94 11.17 1.12
C GLU A 10 5.43 11.07 1.34
N HIS A 11 4.94 9.85 1.45
CA HIS A 11 3.55 9.63 1.83
C HIS A 11 3.39 9.68 3.35
N ARG A 12 2.46 10.52 3.82
CA ARG A 12 2.17 10.70 5.25
C ARG A 12 0.80 10.17 5.62
N LEU A 13 0.70 9.64 6.83
CA LEU A 13 -0.56 9.14 7.41
C LEU A 13 -0.92 9.92 8.68
N PRO A 14 -1.42 11.15 8.54
CA PRO A 14 -1.91 11.91 9.68
C PRO A 14 -3.14 11.23 10.27
N ILE A 15 -3.26 11.26 11.60
CA ILE A 15 -4.39 10.69 12.34
C ILE A 15 -5.24 11.82 12.90
N LYS A 16 -6.55 11.75 12.64
CA LYS A 16 -7.53 12.68 13.20
C LYS A 16 -7.52 12.64 14.72
N ALA A 17 -7.71 13.77 15.36
CA ALA A 17 -7.85 13.86 16.81
C ALA A 17 -8.97 12.93 17.32
N GLY A 18 -8.72 12.24 18.42
CA GLY A 18 -9.69 11.32 19.06
C GLY A 18 -9.69 9.90 18.52
N PHE A 19 -9.02 9.60 17.40
CA PHE A 19 -8.87 8.21 16.95
C PHE A 19 -7.76 7.50 17.75
N LYS A 20 -8.09 6.30 18.22
CA LYS A 20 -7.13 5.43 18.90
C LYS A 20 -6.60 4.38 17.93
N PRO A 21 -5.33 3.99 18.08
CA PRO A 21 -4.78 2.86 17.33
C PRO A 21 -5.63 1.59 17.49
N TYR A 22 -5.68 0.80 16.43
CA TYR A 22 -6.44 -0.44 16.41
C TYR A 22 -5.61 -1.59 15.86
N LYS A 23 -5.66 -2.71 16.59
CA LYS A 23 -5.03 -3.96 16.19
C LYS A 23 -6.11 -4.93 15.75
N GLN A 24 -6.17 -5.22 14.46
CA GLN A 24 -7.15 -6.18 13.95
C GLN A 24 -6.86 -7.59 14.51
N PRO A 25 -7.90 -8.34 14.93
CA PRO A 25 -7.73 -9.73 15.32
C PRO A 25 -7.20 -10.55 14.15
N ALA A 26 -6.23 -11.43 14.41
CA ALA A 26 -5.57 -12.21 13.37
C ALA A 26 -6.57 -13.09 12.61
N ARG A 27 -6.50 -13.06 11.28
CA ARG A 27 -7.28 -13.94 10.40
C ARG A 27 -6.60 -15.28 10.22
N ARG A 28 -7.39 -16.33 10.10
CA ARG A 28 -6.93 -17.67 9.73
C ARG A 28 -7.18 -17.88 8.24
N PHE A 29 -6.25 -18.54 7.57
CA PHE A 29 -6.35 -18.90 6.17
C PHE A 29 -6.24 -20.42 6.02
N ASN A 30 -6.64 -20.92 4.85
CA ASN A 30 -6.41 -22.30 4.50
C ASN A 30 -4.88 -22.55 4.43
N PRO A 31 -4.35 -23.61 5.08
CA PRO A 31 -2.94 -23.93 5.03
C PRO A 31 -2.34 -24.04 3.62
N SER A 32 -3.15 -24.44 2.64
CA SER A 32 -2.71 -24.57 1.24
C SER A 32 -2.21 -23.29 0.56
N ILE A 33 -2.52 -22.12 1.13
CA ILE A 33 -2.09 -20.83 0.56
C ILE A 33 -0.89 -20.23 1.30
N TYR A 34 -0.47 -20.79 2.44
CA TYR A 34 0.59 -20.21 3.25
C TYR A 34 1.93 -20.11 2.52
N ASP A 35 2.33 -21.15 1.80
CA ASP A 35 3.60 -21.15 1.06
C ASP A 35 3.60 -20.08 -0.02
N ARG A 36 2.48 -19.90 -0.72
CA ARG A 36 2.31 -18.88 -1.76
C ARG A 36 2.30 -17.45 -1.17
N ILE A 37 1.71 -17.27 0.03
CA ILE A 37 1.80 -16.00 0.76
C ILE A 37 3.26 -15.74 1.14
N LYS A 38 3.96 -16.77 1.60
CA LYS A 38 5.37 -16.72 1.98
C LYS A 38 6.26 -16.24 0.84
N GLU A 39 6.08 -16.82 -0.32
CA GLU A 39 6.82 -16.42 -1.53
C GLU A 39 6.62 -14.93 -1.83
N GLU A 40 5.39 -14.43 -1.75
CA GLU A 40 5.09 -13.02 -2.01
C GLU A 40 5.69 -12.10 -0.94
N ILE A 41 5.61 -12.48 0.35
CA ILE A 41 6.24 -11.70 1.44
C ILE A 41 7.76 -11.65 1.27
N ASN A 42 8.41 -12.77 0.96
CA ASN A 42 9.85 -12.79 0.69
C ASN A 42 10.21 -11.89 -0.50
N ARG A 43 9.43 -11.94 -1.57
CA ARG A 43 9.61 -11.06 -2.73
C ARG A 43 9.52 -9.57 -2.37
N LEU A 44 8.60 -9.21 -1.48
CA LEU A 44 8.45 -7.82 -1.01
C LEU A 44 9.61 -7.41 -0.09
N LEU A 45 10.11 -8.33 0.75
CA LEU A 45 11.29 -8.12 1.60
C LEU A 45 12.56 -7.94 0.75
N ASP A 46 12.79 -8.82 -0.22
CA ASP A 46 13.94 -8.77 -1.12
C ASP A 46 13.94 -7.50 -1.97
N ALA A 47 12.76 -7.02 -2.33
CA ALA A 47 12.60 -5.74 -3.03
C ALA A 47 12.78 -4.50 -2.13
N GLY A 48 12.87 -4.68 -0.81
CA GLY A 48 12.98 -3.58 0.17
C GLY A 48 11.69 -2.77 0.32
N PHE A 49 10.55 -3.30 -0.09
CA PHE A 49 9.26 -2.61 0.01
C PHE A 49 8.65 -2.71 1.41
N ILE A 50 8.97 -3.77 2.11
CA ILE A 50 8.58 -4.00 3.50
C ILE A 50 9.82 -4.34 4.33
N ARG A 51 9.72 -4.15 5.63
CA ARG A 51 10.72 -4.60 6.60
C ARG A 51 10.04 -5.25 7.80
N SER A 52 10.76 -6.06 8.55
CA SER A 52 10.27 -6.59 9.83
C SER A 52 10.24 -5.47 10.88
N CYS A 53 9.21 -5.50 11.74
CA CYS A 53 9.13 -4.63 12.90
C CYS A 53 8.77 -5.44 14.15
N HIS A 54 9.01 -4.87 15.33
CA HIS A 54 8.74 -5.54 16.61
C HIS A 54 7.54 -4.94 17.34
N TYR A 55 7.29 -3.67 17.15
CA TYR A 55 6.24 -2.94 17.85
C TYR A 55 5.45 -2.08 16.86
N ALA A 56 4.14 -2.19 16.95
CA ALA A 56 3.24 -1.33 16.21
C ALA A 56 1.95 -1.12 17.01
N ASP A 57 1.42 0.08 16.95
CA ASP A 57 0.14 0.41 17.57
C ASP A 57 -1.03 0.07 16.64
N TRP A 58 -0.82 0.23 15.34
CA TRP A 58 -1.76 -0.20 14.30
C TRP A 58 -1.32 -1.54 13.73
N ILE A 59 -2.23 -2.51 13.67
CA ILE A 59 -1.95 -3.80 13.03
C ILE A 59 -3.11 -4.16 12.12
N SER A 60 -2.79 -4.37 10.85
CA SER A 60 -3.74 -4.76 9.81
C SER A 60 -3.56 -6.24 9.45
N ASN A 61 -4.60 -6.84 8.88
CA ASN A 61 -4.53 -8.18 8.31
C ASN A 61 -4.17 -8.14 6.83
N ILE A 62 -3.54 -9.20 6.36
CA ILE A 62 -3.39 -9.41 4.92
C ILE A 62 -4.70 -9.88 4.29
N VAL A 63 -4.85 -9.58 3.00
CA VAL A 63 -5.92 -10.05 2.12
C VAL A 63 -5.25 -10.67 0.89
N PRO A 64 -5.03 -11.99 0.87
CA PRO A 64 -4.43 -12.65 -0.28
C PRO A 64 -5.43 -12.67 -1.44
N ILE A 65 -5.01 -12.19 -2.60
CA ILE A 65 -5.79 -12.15 -3.84
C ILE A 65 -5.09 -13.02 -4.88
N GLU A 66 -5.79 -14.03 -5.38
CA GLU A 66 -5.26 -14.88 -6.43
C GLU A 66 -5.42 -14.22 -7.80
N LYS A 67 -4.31 -14.09 -8.54
CA LYS A 67 -4.34 -13.64 -9.93
C LYS A 67 -4.85 -14.75 -10.83
N LYS A 68 -5.95 -14.52 -11.52
CA LYS A 68 -6.63 -15.50 -12.38
C LYS A 68 -5.70 -16.11 -13.45
N ASP A 69 -4.81 -15.30 -14.02
CA ASP A 69 -3.98 -15.70 -15.17
C ASP A 69 -2.72 -16.48 -14.80
N SER A 70 -2.20 -16.31 -13.57
CA SER A 70 -0.91 -16.91 -13.19
C SER A 70 -0.97 -17.78 -11.94
N GLY A 71 -2.11 -17.84 -11.27
CA GLY A 71 -2.27 -18.52 -9.99
C GLY A 71 -1.41 -17.96 -8.86
N LYS A 72 -0.66 -16.88 -9.09
CA LYS A 72 0.15 -16.22 -8.06
C LYS A 72 -0.73 -15.45 -7.09
N ILE A 73 -0.34 -15.43 -5.82
CA ILE A 73 -1.01 -14.60 -4.82
C ILE A 73 -0.37 -13.20 -4.83
N HIS A 74 -1.23 -12.21 -4.83
CA HIS A 74 -0.88 -10.84 -4.48
C HIS A 74 -1.40 -10.55 -3.07
N VAL A 75 -0.54 -10.03 -2.21
CA VAL A 75 -0.88 -9.70 -0.83
C VAL A 75 -1.30 -8.24 -0.75
N CYS A 76 -2.59 -8.00 -0.52
CA CYS A 76 -3.12 -6.70 -0.14
C CYS A 76 -3.21 -6.59 1.37
N ILE A 77 -3.30 -5.37 1.90
CA ILE A 77 -3.46 -5.12 3.32
C ILE A 77 -4.81 -4.45 3.59
N ASP A 78 -5.47 -4.87 4.65
CA ASP A 78 -6.75 -4.31 5.07
C ASP A 78 -6.56 -3.00 5.86
N PHE A 79 -6.35 -1.92 5.14
CA PHE A 79 -6.14 -0.59 5.73
C PHE A 79 -7.43 0.15 6.11
N ARG A 80 -8.59 -0.53 6.20
CA ARG A 80 -9.87 0.14 6.46
C ARG A 80 -9.87 0.94 7.76
N ASP A 81 -9.23 0.46 8.81
CA ASP A 81 -9.25 1.14 10.10
C ASP A 81 -8.33 2.36 10.11
N ILE A 82 -7.11 2.26 9.59
CA ILE A 82 -6.22 3.42 9.45
C ILE A 82 -6.82 4.45 8.49
N ASN A 83 -7.46 4.02 7.41
CA ASN A 83 -8.11 4.91 6.44
C ASN A 83 -9.30 5.68 7.04
N LYS A 84 -10.05 5.11 7.99
CA LYS A 84 -11.08 5.84 8.76
C LYS A 84 -10.47 6.93 9.63
N ALA A 85 -9.33 6.62 10.24
CA ALA A 85 -8.61 7.53 11.12
C ALA A 85 -7.88 8.65 10.36
N THR A 86 -7.48 8.42 9.11
CA THR A 86 -6.78 9.40 8.26
C THR A 86 -7.77 10.41 7.68
N PRO A 87 -7.55 11.72 7.76
CA PRO A 87 -8.34 12.72 7.06
C PRO A 87 -8.23 12.52 5.55
N LYS A 88 -9.25 12.95 4.80
CA LYS A 88 -9.17 13.00 3.34
C LYS A 88 -8.31 14.18 2.94
N ASP A 89 -7.43 13.98 1.97
CA ASP A 89 -6.75 15.05 1.26
C ASP A 89 -7.74 15.68 0.26
N GLU A 90 -7.84 16.99 0.29
CA GLU A 90 -8.73 17.75 -0.59
C GLU A 90 -8.07 18.09 -1.95
N TYR A 91 -6.86 17.55 -2.21
CA TYR A 91 -6.20 17.71 -3.50
C TYR A 91 -7.13 17.25 -4.64
N PRO A 92 -7.42 18.12 -5.64
CA PRO A 92 -8.32 17.80 -6.73
C PRO A 92 -7.67 16.76 -7.67
N MET A 93 -8.14 15.53 -7.61
CA MET A 93 -7.72 14.51 -8.56
C MET A 93 -8.24 14.85 -9.96
N PRO A 94 -7.44 14.62 -11.02
CA PRO A 94 -7.90 14.82 -12.39
C PRO A 94 -9.16 14.01 -12.67
N ILE A 95 -10.14 14.63 -13.31
CA ILE A 95 -11.38 13.98 -13.72
C ILE A 95 -11.16 13.37 -15.12
N ALA A 96 -11.46 12.09 -15.28
CA ALA A 96 -11.22 11.36 -16.54
C ALA A 96 -11.86 12.05 -17.75
N ASP A 97 -13.06 12.57 -17.61
CA ASP A 97 -13.75 13.28 -18.69
C ASP A 97 -13.03 14.55 -19.16
N MET A 98 -12.39 15.26 -18.23
CA MET A 98 -11.56 16.43 -18.57
C MET A 98 -10.33 16.01 -19.38
N LEU A 99 -9.65 14.93 -18.94
CA LEU A 99 -8.48 14.40 -19.65
C LEU A 99 -8.85 13.90 -21.06
N ILE A 100 -10.00 13.25 -21.20
CA ILE A 100 -10.51 12.81 -22.50
C ILE A 100 -10.80 14.02 -23.40
N ASN A 101 -11.43 15.06 -22.87
CA ASN A 101 -11.73 16.27 -23.62
C ASN A 101 -10.46 17.00 -24.07
N GLU A 102 -9.45 17.08 -23.20
CA GLU A 102 -8.15 17.68 -23.57
C GLU A 102 -7.41 16.85 -24.62
N ALA A 103 -7.50 15.52 -24.56
CA ALA A 103 -6.91 14.63 -25.57
C ALA A 103 -7.69 14.64 -26.89
N SER A 104 -8.93 15.11 -26.89
CA SER A 104 -9.79 15.15 -28.07
C SER A 104 -9.22 16.10 -29.15
N GLY A 105 -9.31 15.68 -30.40
CA GLY A 105 -8.80 16.45 -31.54
C GLY A 105 -7.32 16.20 -31.89
N HIS A 106 -6.59 15.47 -31.10
CA HIS A 106 -5.21 15.06 -31.40
C HIS A 106 -5.19 13.78 -32.25
N ARG A 107 -4.33 13.75 -33.28
CA ARG A 107 -4.21 12.59 -34.18
C ARG A 107 -3.42 11.44 -33.59
N VAL A 108 -2.57 11.73 -32.58
CA VAL A 108 -1.71 10.77 -31.90
C VAL A 108 -1.80 11.03 -30.42
N ILE A 109 -2.06 10.01 -29.63
CA ILE A 109 -2.13 10.06 -28.19
C ILE A 109 -1.16 9.00 -27.65
N SER A 110 -0.27 9.40 -26.74
CA SER A 110 0.64 8.49 -26.04
C SER A 110 0.12 8.23 -24.64
N PHE A 111 0.07 6.94 -24.26
CA PHE A 111 -0.27 6.53 -22.91
C PHE A 111 1.00 6.02 -22.22
N LEU A 112 1.29 6.56 -21.04
CA LEU A 112 2.38 6.10 -20.19
C LEU A 112 1.78 5.45 -18.96
N ASP A 113 2.13 4.18 -18.74
CA ASP A 113 1.78 3.48 -17.51
C ASP A 113 2.99 3.37 -16.60
N GLY A 114 2.83 3.82 -15.37
CA GLY A 114 3.89 3.78 -14.37
C GLY A 114 4.01 2.40 -13.74
N ASN A 115 5.11 1.70 -13.99
CA ASN A 115 5.37 0.41 -13.34
C ASN A 115 5.60 0.59 -11.83
N ALA A 116 4.82 -0.11 -11.01
CA ALA A 116 4.91 -0.07 -9.54
C ALA A 116 4.89 1.36 -8.95
N VAL A 117 4.06 2.20 -9.52
CA VAL A 117 3.97 3.65 -9.30
C VAL A 117 4.01 4.04 -7.81
N TYR A 118 3.15 3.45 -7.00
CA TYR A 118 3.09 3.75 -5.57
C TYR A 118 4.34 3.31 -4.81
N ASN A 119 4.95 2.21 -5.21
CA ASN A 119 6.15 1.68 -4.56
C ASN A 119 7.43 2.50 -4.86
N GLN A 120 7.33 3.57 -5.67
CA GLN A 120 8.42 4.50 -5.90
C GLN A 120 8.48 5.63 -4.87
N ILE A 121 7.42 5.81 -4.08
CA ILE A 121 7.31 6.85 -3.07
C ILE A 121 7.51 6.21 -1.69
N PHE A 122 8.41 6.78 -0.90
CA PHE A 122 8.61 6.31 0.47
C PHE A 122 7.47 6.73 1.40
N MET A 123 7.19 5.89 2.37
CA MET A 123 6.43 6.30 3.55
C MET A 123 7.29 7.24 4.39
N ALA A 124 6.69 8.27 5.01
CA ALA A 124 7.36 9.04 6.04
C ALA A 124 7.78 8.09 7.18
N GLU A 125 9.01 8.20 7.67
CA GLU A 125 9.57 7.23 8.61
C GLU A 125 8.75 7.12 9.90
N GLU A 126 8.21 8.23 10.38
CA GLU A 126 7.32 8.29 11.55
C GLU A 126 5.97 7.58 11.33
N ASP A 127 5.61 7.31 10.08
CA ASP A 127 4.32 6.73 9.70
C ASP A 127 4.41 5.26 9.26
N THR A 128 5.62 4.73 9.04
CA THR A 128 5.81 3.34 8.59
C THR A 128 5.14 2.34 9.53
N SER A 129 5.30 2.52 10.86
CA SER A 129 4.71 1.64 11.87
C SER A 129 3.18 1.59 11.85
N LYS A 130 2.51 2.62 11.27
CA LYS A 130 1.06 2.65 11.10
C LYS A 130 0.58 1.71 9.99
N THR A 131 1.48 1.28 9.11
CA THR A 131 1.20 0.34 8.01
C THR A 131 1.48 -1.10 8.39
N ALA A 132 1.74 -1.38 9.68
CA ALA A 132 2.13 -2.70 10.13
C ALA A 132 1.03 -3.74 9.90
N PHE A 133 1.47 -4.94 9.54
CA PHE A 133 0.58 -6.06 9.28
C PHE A 133 1.19 -7.37 9.78
N VAL A 134 0.31 -8.29 10.19
CA VAL A 134 0.69 -9.64 10.60
C VAL A 134 0.49 -10.60 9.45
N CYS A 135 1.47 -11.46 9.23
CA CYS A 135 1.38 -12.53 8.24
C CYS A 135 1.13 -13.87 8.97
N PRO A 136 -0.05 -14.48 8.84
CA PRO A 136 -0.34 -15.78 9.42
C PRO A 136 0.56 -16.87 8.81
N GLY A 137 1.05 -17.81 9.64
CA GLY A 137 1.99 -18.83 9.21
C GLY A 137 3.46 -18.38 9.16
N PHE A 138 3.71 -17.10 9.31
CA PHE A 138 5.01 -16.51 9.56
C PHE A 138 5.08 -15.99 10.99
N VAL A 139 6.17 -16.25 11.63
CA VAL A 139 6.48 -15.58 12.89
C VAL A 139 7.02 -14.19 12.55
N GLY A 140 6.13 -13.19 12.44
CA GLY A 140 6.62 -11.84 12.18
C GLY A 140 5.53 -10.80 11.97
N LEU A 141 5.89 -9.59 12.34
CA LEU A 141 5.19 -8.36 12.05
C LEU A 141 6.02 -7.59 11.02
N PHE A 142 5.38 -7.09 9.99
CA PHE A 142 6.03 -6.35 8.92
C PHE A 142 5.37 -4.98 8.76
N GLU A 143 6.12 -4.01 8.26
CA GLU A 143 5.63 -2.69 7.93
C GLU A 143 6.10 -2.26 6.55
N TRP A 144 5.35 -1.37 5.90
CA TRP A 144 5.70 -0.85 4.58
C TRP A 144 6.68 0.31 4.69
N VAL A 145 7.74 0.25 3.92
CA VAL A 145 8.75 1.31 3.77
C VAL A 145 8.38 2.25 2.63
N VAL A 146 7.64 1.72 1.65
CA VAL A 146 7.15 2.48 0.49
C VAL A 146 5.63 2.57 0.53
N MET A 147 5.08 3.55 -0.16
CA MET A 147 3.64 3.70 -0.30
C MET A 147 3.05 2.49 -1.01
N THR A 148 1.94 2.00 -0.51
CA THR A 148 1.26 0.80 -1.03
C THR A 148 -0.18 1.07 -1.40
N PHE A 149 -0.75 0.17 -2.19
CA PHE A 149 -2.17 0.21 -2.53
C PHE A 149 -3.06 0.09 -1.30
N GLY A 150 -4.22 0.76 -1.34
CA GLY A 150 -5.22 0.71 -0.29
C GLY A 150 -5.06 1.77 0.80
N LEU A 151 -3.96 2.51 0.84
CA LEU A 151 -3.82 3.66 1.71
C LEU A 151 -4.64 4.84 1.20
N LYS A 152 -5.31 5.53 2.13
CA LYS A 152 -6.02 6.78 1.84
C LYS A 152 -5.01 7.84 1.39
N ASN A 153 -5.43 8.66 0.45
CA ASN A 153 -4.63 9.75 -0.12
C ASN A 153 -3.41 9.32 -0.95
N ALA A 154 -3.21 8.03 -1.19
CA ALA A 154 -2.10 7.55 -2.03
C ALA A 154 -2.14 8.19 -3.43
N GLY A 155 -3.33 8.28 -4.04
CA GLY A 155 -3.50 8.94 -5.33
C GLY A 155 -3.23 10.46 -5.30
N ALA A 156 -3.52 11.14 -4.18
CA ALA A 156 -3.23 12.56 -4.05
C ALA A 156 -1.73 12.85 -3.83
N THR A 157 -1.01 11.91 -3.22
CA THR A 157 0.45 12.02 -3.03
C THR A 157 1.20 11.77 -4.34
N TYR A 158 0.71 10.85 -5.18
CA TYR A 158 1.27 10.54 -6.49
C TYR A 158 0.95 11.62 -7.51
#